data_282382d68fad954be6d765dc4d7ab35f
#
_entry.id   282382d68fad954be6d765dc4d7ab35f
#
_cell.length_a   1.000
_cell.length_b   1.000
_cell.length_c   1.000
_cell.angle_alpha   90.00
_cell.angle_beta   90.00
_cell.angle_gamma   90.00
#
_symmetry.space_group_name_H-M   'P 1'
#
loop_
_entity.id
_entity.type
_entity.pdbx_description
1 polymer ?
#
loop_
_entity_poly.entity_id
_entity_poly.type
_entity_poly.pdbx_seq_one_letter_code
_entity_poly.pdbx_strand_id
1 'polypeptide(L)'
;PGAMLNNHTVLLLAGTEANFEKYDAAFKGYAHNTAPVIIIGAGRVGRETGKSLEEMGIPYRFIETDERKAGMVPHAILGDASDKSVLERAGINKSPAVVITSHNDESNVYLTIYCRKLRPDIQIVTRAFIQRNVEPLHRAGADFVISQDHMGATSIFNLLRRAKILMVTEGLDIFSQKTF
;
A
#
# COMPACT_ATOMS: atom_id res chain seq x y z
N PRO A 1 20.94 10.80 21.57
CA PRO A 1 21.09 9.47 21.03
C PRO A 1 20.61 9.51 19.57
N GLY A 2 21.58 9.52 18.60
CA GLY A 2 21.26 9.61 17.18
C GLY A 2 20.95 8.21 16.63
N ALA A 3 19.69 7.94 16.32
CA ALA A 3 19.35 6.80 15.50
C ALA A 3 19.81 7.07 14.06
N MET A 4 20.59 6.16 13.48
CA MET A 4 20.95 6.26 12.07
C MET A 4 19.83 5.65 11.22
N LEU A 5 19.28 6.44 10.30
CA LEU A 5 18.32 5.96 9.32
C LEU A 5 19.06 5.26 8.18
N ASN A 6 18.52 4.15 7.71
CA ASN A 6 19.03 3.42 6.56
C ASN A 6 17.93 3.21 5.52
N ASN A 7 18.24 2.62 4.39
CA ASN A 7 17.31 2.40 3.28
C ASN A 7 16.11 1.49 3.62
N HIS A 8 16.13 0.83 4.77
CA HIS A 8 15.06 -0.05 5.25
C HIS A 8 14.31 0.55 6.44
N THR A 9 14.63 1.81 6.83
CA THR A 9 13.96 2.46 7.95
C THR A 9 12.60 2.96 7.53
N VAL A 10 11.54 2.46 8.14
CA VAL A 10 10.19 2.99 8.02
C VAL A 10 9.98 4.02 9.11
N LEU A 11 9.61 5.25 8.74
CA LEU A 11 9.26 6.31 9.67
C LEU A 11 7.74 6.44 9.73
N LEU A 12 7.19 6.35 10.93
CA LEU A 12 5.80 6.70 11.17
C LEU A 12 5.75 8.13 11.72
N LEU A 13 5.09 9.00 11.00
CA LEU A 13 4.91 10.40 11.40
C LEU A 13 3.47 10.59 11.87
N ALA A 14 3.30 11.22 13.04
CA ALA A 14 2.00 11.64 13.55
C ALA A 14 2.01 13.16 13.79
N GLY A 15 0.96 13.82 13.30
CA GLY A 15 0.89 15.28 13.42
C GLY A 15 -0.41 15.86 12.86
N THR A 16 -0.51 17.17 12.85
CA THR A 16 -1.59 17.90 12.17
C THR A 16 -1.24 18.07 10.68
N GLU A 17 -2.23 18.33 9.84
CA GLU A 17 -2.05 18.60 8.41
C GLU A 17 -0.99 19.70 8.17
N ALA A 18 -1.05 20.79 8.93
CA ALA A 18 -0.05 21.86 8.87
C ALA A 18 1.39 21.41 9.23
N ASN A 19 1.53 20.36 10.06
CA ASN A 19 2.84 19.77 10.37
C ASN A 19 3.35 18.91 9.20
N PHE A 20 2.46 18.19 8.53
CA PHE A 20 2.80 17.42 7.33
C PHE A 20 3.19 18.33 6.16
N GLU A 21 2.46 19.45 5.95
CA GLU A 21 2.84 20.45 4.95
C GLU A 21 4.26 21.02 5.19
N LYS A 22 4.60 21.29 6.46
CA LYS A 22 5.96 21.75 6.81
C LYS A 22 7.00 20.67 6.59
N TYR A 23 6.67 19.41 6.90
CA TYR A 23 7.55 18.27 6.65
C TYR A 23 7.80 18.12 5.15
N ASP A 24 6.74 18.08 4.34
CA ASP A 24 6.82 17.99 2.88
C ASP A 24 7.61 19.16 2.28
N ALA A 25 7.42 20.38 2.79
CA ALA A 25 8.18 21.55 2.36
C ALA A 25 9.67 21.44 2.69
N ALA A 26 10.03 20.87 3.84
CA ALA A 26 11.42 20.66 4.24
C ALA A 26 12.11 19.57 3.42
N PHE A 27 11.35 18.57 2.94
CA PHE A 27 11.86 17.44 2.17
C PHE A 27 11.57 17.53 0.66
N LYS A 28 11.04 18.63 0.16
CA LYS A 28 10.77 18.90 -1.27
C LYS A 28 11.99 18.73 -2.23
N GLY A 29 13.19 18.51 -1.70
CA GLY A 29 14.37 18.16 -2.49
C GLY A 29 14.42 16.68 -2.91
N TYR A 30 13.59 15.82 -2.38
CA TYR A 30 13.45 14.47 -2.87
C TYR A 30 12.56 14.50 -4.12
N ALA A 31 13.13 14.18 -5.27
CA ALA A 31 12.40 14.12 -6.53
C ALA A 31 11.15 13.26 -6.35
N HIS A 32 9.96 13.86 -6.54
CA HIS A 32 8.73 13.10 -6.63
C HIS A 32 8.91 12.07 -7.74
N ASN A 33 8.85 10.79 -7.37
CA ASN A 33 8.89 9.73 -8.37
C ASN A 33 7.59 9.81 -9.16
N THR A 34 7.67 10.31 -10.39
CA THR A 34 6.53 10.47 -11.30
C THR A 34 6.16 9.18 -12.02
N ALA A 35 6.90 8.10 -11.76
CA ALA A 35 6.56 6.81 -12.33
C ALA A 35 5.26 6.25 -11.70
N PRO A 36 4.45 5.51 -12.47
CA PRO A 36 3.16 5.04 -12.01
C PRO A 36 3.30 3.99 -10.89
N VAL A 37 2.40 4.06 -9.91
CA VAL A 37 2.14 2.99 -8.94
C VAL A 37 1.54 1.81 -9.69
N ILE A 38 1.99 0.60 -9.42
CA ILE A 38 1.44 -0.62 -10.03
C ILE A 38 0.37 -1.20 -9.10
N ILE A 39 -0.84 -1.41 -9.64
CA ILE A 39 -1.94 -2.08 -8.93
C ILE A 39 -2.15 -3.45 -9.58
N ILE A 40 -1.91 -4.52 -8.83
CA ILE A 40 -2.14 -5.88 -9.29
C ILE A 40 -3.53 -6.31 -8.84
N GLY A 41 -4.43 -6.49 -9.80
CA GLY A 41 -5.83 -6.83 -9.63
C GLY A 41 -6.78 -5.64 -9.77
N ALA A 42 -7.71 -5.72 -10.74
CA ALA A 42 -8.77 -4.72 -10.98
C ALA A 42 -10.10 -5.12 -10.30
N GLY A 43 -10.03 -5.79 -9.16
CA GLY A 43 -11.17 -6.08 -8.28
C GLY A 43 -11.70 -4.82 -7.59
N ARG A 44 -12.66 -4.97 -6.68
CA ARG A 44 -13.25 -3.83 -5.94
C ARG A 44 -12.18 -2.98 -5.23
N VAL A 45 -11.31 -3.60 -4.46
CA VAL A 45 -10.25 -2.90 -3.71
C VAL A 45 -9.29 -2.19 -4.67
N GLY A 46 -8.81 -2.90 -5.72
CA GLY A 46 -7.89 -2.28 -6.68
C GLY A 46 -8.50 -1.07 -7.38
N ARG A 47 -9.77 -1.13 -7.79
CA ARG A 47 -10.45 0.00 -8.45
C ARG A 47 -10.60 1.20 -7.52
N GLU A 48 -10.98 0.99 -6.26
CA GLU A 48 -11.06 2.10 -5.29
C GLU A 48 -9.67 2.68 -5.00
N THR A 49 -8.62 1.84 -4.94
CA THR A 49 -7.24 2.31 -4.84
C THR A 49 -6.87 3.19 -6.04
N GLY A 50 -7.16 2.73 -7.27
CA GLY A 50 -6.88 3.50 -8.49
C GLY A 50 -7.61 4.85 -8.50
N LYS A 51 -8.89 4.86 -8.10
CA LYS A 51 -9.68 6.09 -7.98
C LYS A 51 -9.08 7.06 -6.96
N SER A 52 -8.68 6.58 -5.79
CA SER A 52 -8.04 7.43 -4.78
C SER A 52 -6.71 8.00 -5.28
N LEU A 53 -5.89 7.21 -6.00
CA LEU A 53 -4.64 7.70 -6.59
C LEU A 53 -4.91 8.77 -7.66
N GLU A 54 -5.96 8.59 -8.48
CA GLU A 54 -6.37 9.56 -9.49
C GLU A 54 -6.82 10.89 -8.85
N GLU A 55 -7.63 10.85 -7.80
CA GLU A 55 -8.05 12.02 -7.03
C GLU A 55 -6.85 12.78 -6.40
N MET A 56 -5.79 12.06 -6.04
CA MET A 56 -4.54 12.62 -5.51
C MET A 56 -3.55 13.05 -6.61
N GLY A 57 -3.87 12.86 -7.90
CA GLY A 57 -2.99 13.16 -9.02
C GLY A 57 -1.76 12.24 -9.12
N ILE A 58 -1.80 11.06 -8.51
CA ILE A 58 -0.72 10.08 -8.52
C ILE A 58 -0.92 9.13 -9.71
N PRO A 59 0.06 9.04 -10.64
CA PRO A 59 -0.06 8.15 -11.79
C PRO A 59 -0.04 6.67 -11.34
N TYR A 60 -0.87 5.85 -12.00
CA TYR A 60 -0.97 4.42 -11.69
C TYR A 60 -1.22 3.58 -12.94
N ARG A 61 -1.01 2.28 -12.85
CA ARG A 61 -1.32 1.27 -13.86
C ARG A 61 -1.85 0.01 -13.21
N PHE A 62 -2.85 -0.61 -13.87
CA PHE A 62 -3.34 -1.92 -13.48
C PHE A 62 -2.61 -3.04 -14.20
N ILE A 63 -2.45 -4.19 -13.53
CA ILE A 63 -2.20 -5.50 -14.14
C ILE A 63 -3.41 -6.36 -13.78
N GLU A 64 -4.08 -6.92 -14.78
CA GLU A 64 -5.26 -7.76 -14.58
C GLU A 64 -5.25 -8.91 -15.60
N THR A 65 -5.61 -10.10 -15.16
CA THR A 65 -5.68 -11.32 -16.00
C THR A 65 -7.04 -11.48 -16.70
N ASP A 66 -8.11 -10.97 -16.09
CA ASP A 66 -9.47 -11.01 -16.64
C ASP A 66 -9.68 -9.83 -17.60
N GLU A 67 -9.87 -10.12 -18.88
CA GLU A 67 -10.05 -9.13 -19.94
C GLU A 67 -11.24 -8.20 -19.66
N ARG A 68 -12.33 -8.71 -19.11
CA ARG A 68 -13.53 -7.90 -18.79
C ARG A 68 -13.22 -6.90 -17.70
N LYS A 69 -12.48 -7.32 -16.65
CA LYS A 69 -12.09 -6.41 -15.57
C LYS A 69 -11.04 -5.40 -16.03
N ALA A 70 -10.11 -5.82 -16.88
CA ALA A 70 -9.13 -4.93 -17.49
C ALA A 70 -9.83 -3.83 -18.32
N GLY A 71 -10.89 -4.17 -19.06
CA GLY A 71 -11.70 -3.22 -19.82
C GLY A 71 -12.51 -2.23 -18.97
N MET A 72 -12.63 -2.46 -17.65
CA MET A 72 -13.38 -1.59 -16.73
C MET A 72 -12.50 -0.51 -16.06
N VAL A 73 -11.21 -0.54 -16.26
CA VAL A 73 -10.27 0.38 -15.59
C VAL A 73 -9.33 1.05 -16.61
N PRO A 74 -8.95 2.32 -16.38
CA PRO A 74 -7.97 2.98 -17.21
C PRO A 74 -6.57 2.38 -16.98
N HIS A 75 -5.69 2.57 -17.96
CA HIS A 75 -4.27 2.19 -17.86
C HIS A 75 -4.02 0.71 -17.52
N ALA A 76 -4.94 -0.17 -17.94
CA ALA A 76 -4.84 -1.60 -17.71
C ALA A 76 -3.82 -2.27 -18.65
N ILE A 77 -3.03 -3.15 -18.07
CA ILE A 77 -2.18 -4.10 -18.79
C ILE A 77 -2.81 -5.48 -18.58
N LEU A 78 -3.36 -6.03 -19.65
CA LEU A 78 -3.84 -7.41 -19.64
C LEU A 78 -2.65 -8.36 -19.56
N GLY A 79 -2.62 -9.22 -18.55
CA GLY A 79 -1.56 -10.18 -18.34
C GLY A 79 -1.47 -10.67 -16.90
N ASP A 80 -0.61 -11.66 -16.70
CA ASP A 80 -0.33 -12.22 -15.38
C ASP A 80 0.89 -11.52 -14.76
N ALA A 81 0.74 -11.01 -13.53
CA ALA A 81 1.83 -10.36 -12.80
C ALA A 81 2.94 -11.35 -12.37
N SER A 82 2.73 -12.66 -12.50
CA SER A 82 3.78 -13.67 -12.34
C SER A 82 4.76 -13.70 -13.52
N ASP A 83 4.40 -13.10 -14.65
CA ASP A 83 5.28 -12.93 -15.79
C ASP A 83 6.10 -11.64 -15.67
N LYS A 84 7.42 -11.78 -15.68
CA LYS A 84 8.36 -10.66 -15.61
C LYS A 84 8.10 -9.61 -16.69
N SER A 85 7.78 -10.03 -17.90
CA SER A 85 7.54 -9.14 -19.03
C SER A 85 6.33 -8.24 -18.79
N VAL A 86 5.31 -8.73 -18.11
CA VAL A 86 4.11 -7.97 -17.72
C VAL A 86 4.45 -6.92 -16.67
N LEU A 87 5.21 -7.27 -15.64
CA LEU A 87 5.69 -6.33 -14.63
C LEU A 87 6.62 -5.27 -15.22
N GLU A 88 7.49 -5.64 -16.17
CA GLU A 88 8.36 -4.69 -16.87
C GLU A 88 7.56 -3.71 -17.74
N ARG A 89 6.55 -4.18 -18.47
CA ARG A 89 5.60 -3.32 -19.21
C ARG A 89 4.85 -2.36 -18.28
N ALA A 90 4.51 -2.82 -17.07
CA ALA A 90 3.89 -1.99 -16.05
C ALA A 90 4.85 -0.95 -15.46
N GLY A 91 6.14 -1.12 -15.63
CA GLY A 91 7.17 -0.19 -15.19
C GLY A 91 7.75 -0.49 -13.81
N ILE A 92 7.79 -1.77 -13.39
CA ILE A 92 8.30 -2.20 -12.08
C ILE A 92 9.69 -1.63 -11.76
N ASN A 93 10.53 -1.47 -12.79
CA ASN A 93 11.90 -0.97 -12.66
C ASN A 93 11.98 0.48 -12.17
N LYS A 94 10.92 1.28 -12.32
CA LYS A 94 10.86 2.70 -11.95
C LYS A 94 9.73 3.02 -10.97
N SER A 95 8.77 2.12 -10.83
CA SER A 95 7.61 2.30 -9.96
C SER A 95 8.03 2.57 -8.52
N PRO A 96 7.40 3.52 -7.81
CA PRO A 96 7.63 3.74 -6.39
C PRO A 96 7.03 2.65 -5.52
N ALA A 97 5.90 2.07 -5.96
CA ALA A 97 5.18 1.09 -5.16
C ALA A 97 4.40 0.08 -6.01
N VAL A 98 4.18 -1.09 -5.44
CA VAL A 98 3.25 -2.11 -5.93
C VAL A 98 2.17 -2.34 -4.90
N VAL A 99 0.91 -2.32 -5.34
CA VAL A 99 -0.27 -2.62 -4.51
C VAL A 99 -0.89 -3.91 -5.01
N ILE A 100 -0.89 -4.97 -4.19
CA ILE A 100 -1.37 -6.29 -4.53
C ILE A 100 -2.75 -6.48 -3.90
N THR A 101 -3.81 -6.59 -4.74
CA THR A 101 -5.20 -6.60 -4.29
C THR A 101 -5.98 -7.84 -4.72
N SER A 102 -5.29 -8.92 -5.11
CA SER A 102 -5.97 -10.15 -5.52
C SER A 102 -6.74 -10.79 -4.36
N HIS A 103 -7.70 -11.66 -4.67
CA HIS A 103 -8.50 -12.37 -3.66
C HIS A 103 -7.85 -13.66 -3.17
N ASN A 104 -6.72 -14.05 -3.75
CA ASN A 104 -6.00 -15.25 -3.40
C ASN A 104 -4.74 -14.90 -2.63
N ASP A 105 -4.70 -15.23 -1.33
CA ASP A 105 -3.58 -14.90 -0.46
C ASP A 105 -2.29 -15.64 -0.83
N GLU A 106 -2.37 -16.84 -1.38
CA GLU A 106 -1.21 -17.61 -1.84
C GLU A 106 -0.55 -16.89 -3.03
N SER A 107 -1.38 -16.40 -3.97
CA SER A 107 -0.90 -15.55 -5.07
C SER A 107 -0.31 -14.25 -4.55
N ASN A 108 -0.91 -13.64 -3.50
CA ASN A 108 -0.41 -12.41 -2.89
C ASN A 108 0.97 -12.63 -2.24
N VAL A 109 1.18 -13.75 -1.54
CA VAL A 109 2.49 -14.14 -0.99
C VAL A 109 3.51 -14.31 -2.10
N TYR A 110 3.16 -15.08 -3.14
CA TYR A 110 4.05 -15.30 -4.28
C TYR A 110 4.45 -13.97 -4.96
N LEU A 111 3.47 -13.14 -5.29
CA LEU A 111 3.70 -11.85 -5.96
C LEU A 111 4.52 -10.90 -5.08
N THR A 112 4.31 -10.92 -3.77
CA THR A 112 5.11 -10.14 -2.80
C THR A 112 6.58 -10.56 -2.87
N ILE A 113 6.87 -11.86 -2.75
CA ILE A 113 8.24 -12.41 -2.86
C ILE A 113 8.84 -12.04 -4.23
N TYR A 114 8.06 -12.20 -5.28
CA TYR A 114 8.53 -11.99 -6.64
C TYR A 114 8.85 -10.50 -6.92
N CYS A 115 7.97 -9.59 -6.55
CA CYS A 115 8.21 -8.15 -6.68
C CYS A 115 9.41 -7.70 -5.82
N ARG A 116 9.54 -8.18 -4.59
CA ARG A 116 10.67 -7.89 -3.70
C ARG A 116 12.00 -8.41 -4.28
N LYS A 117 11.98 -9.58 -4.90
CA LYS A 117 13.17 -10.15 -5.57
C LYS A 117 13.57 -9.34 -6.80
N LEU A 118 12.61 -8.85 -7.59
CA LEU A 118 12.88 -8.02 -8.78
C LEU A 118 13.35 -6.61 -8.39
N ARG A 119 12.79 -6.05 -7.36
CA ARG A 119 13.05 -4.69 -6.85
C ARG A 119 13.14 -4.73 -5.33
N PRO A 120 14.36 -4.90 -4.77
CA PRO A 120 14.57 -4.97 -3.32
C PRO A 120 14.14 -3.73 -2.54
N ASP A 121 14.09 -2.59 -3.20
CA ASP A 121 13.79 -1.26 -2.64
C ASP A 121 12.33 -0.79 -2.88
N ILE A 122 11.53 -1.54 -3.66
CA ILE A 122 10.17 -1.11 -3.97
C ILE A 122 9.26 -1.23 -2.74
N GLN A 123 8.39 -0.24 -2.55
CA GLN A 123 7.35 -0.34 -1.54
C GLN A 123 6.27 -1.34 -1.96
N ILE A 124 5.95 -2.29 -1.10
CA ILE A 124 4.93 -3.31 -1.36
C ILE A 124 3.81 -3.20 -0.34
N VAL A 125 2.64 -2.87 -0.84
CA VAL A 125 1.38 -2.91 -0.09
C VAL A 125 0.60 -4.12 -0.57
N THR A 126 0.19 -5.00 0.31
CA THR A 126 -0.58 -6.18 -0.08
C THR A 126 -1.81 -6.37 0.78
N ARG A 127 -2.81 -7.03 0.23
CA ARG A 127 -4.02 -7.39 0.94
C ARG A 127 -3.91 -8.82 1.48
N ALA A 128 -4.33 -9.01 2.75
CA ALA A 128 -4.65 -10.32 3.30
C ALA A 128 -6.17 -10.50 3.30
N PHE A 129 -6.66 -11.58 2.70
CA PHE A 129 -8.07 -11.96 2.76
C PHE A 129 -8.38 -12.67 4.08
N ILE A 130 -7.43 -13.46 4.59
CA ILE A 130 -7.54 -14.19 5.85
C ILE A 130 -6.51 -13.64 6.82
N GLN A 131 -6.94 -13.30 8.05
CA GLN A 131 -6.10 -12.71 9.09
C GLN A 131 -4.80 -13.50 9.37
N ARG A 132 -4.85 -14.83 9.38
CA ARG A 132 -3.66 -15.69 9.61
C ARG A 132 -2.55 -15.51 8.55
N ASN A 133 -2.86 -14.91 7.39
CA ASN A 133 -1.92 -14.70 6.30
C ASN A 133 -1.19 -13.34 6.38
N VAL A 134 -1.54 -12.49 7.35
CA VAL A 134 -0.88 -11.19 7.57
C VAL A 134 0.61 -11.38 7.84
N GLU A 135 0.96 -12.23 8.82
CA GLU A 135 2.36 -12.48 9.18
C GLU A 135 3.16 -13.17 8.05
N PRO A 136 2.65 -14.20 7.36
CA PRO A 136 3.27 -14.73 6.15
C PRO A 136 3.56 -13.68 5.07
N LEU A 137 2.66 -12.72 4.84
CA LEU A 137 2.86 -11.64 3.87
C LEU A 137 3.96 -10.67 4.29
N HIS A 138 4.05 -10.31 5.58
CA HIS A 138 5.18 -9.54 6.11
C HIS A 138 6.51 -10.30 5.94
N ARG A 139 6.55 -11.59 6.26
CA ARG A 139 7.75 -12.41 6.03
C ARG A 139 8.11 -12.55 4.55
N ALA A 140 7.12 -12.50 3.66
CA ALA A 140 7.33 -12.47 2.22
C ALA A 140 7.98 -11.17 1.72
N GLY A 141 8.01 -10.13 2.56
CA GLY A 141 8.61 -8.84 2.25
C GLY A 141 7.63 -7.71 1.97
N ALA A 142 6.35 -7.85 2.34
CA ALA A 142 5.40 -6.74 2.29
C ALA A 142 5.76 -5.69 3.35
N ASP A 143 5.78 -4.42 2.95
CA ASP A 143 5.97 -3.30 3.87
C ASP A 143 4.69 -3.02 4.65
N PHE A 144 3.53 -3.14 3.97
CA PHE A 144 2.21 -2.98 4.58
C PHE A 144 1.29 -4.13 4.16
N VAL A 145 0.57 -4.67 5.14
CA VAL A 145 -0.46 -5.68 4.91
C VAL A 145 -1.80 -5.17 5.40
N ILE A 146 -2.78 -5.15 4.49
CA ILE A 146 -4.15 -4.68 4.77
C ILE A 146 -5.06 -5.90 4.94
N SER A 147 -5.51 -6.15 6.17
CA SER A 147 -6.55 -7.15 6.46
C SER A 147 -7.92 -6.49 6.52
N GLN A 148 -8.83 -6.94 5.68
CA GLN A 148 -10.19 -6.36 5.60
C GLN A 148 -10.98 -6.60 6.88
N ASP A 149 -10.85 -7.78 7.48
CA ASP A 149 -11.55 -8.14 8.72
C ASP A 149 -11.08 -7.26 9.88
N HIS A 150 -9.77 -7.07 9.99
CA HIS A 150 -9.20 -6.23 11.04
C HIS A 150 -9.58 -4.76 10.86
N MET A 151 -9.52 -4.23 9.65
CA MET A 151 -9.95 -2.84 9.37
C MET A 151 -11.42 -2.61 9.70
N GLY A 152 -12.29 -3.57 9.36
CA GLY A 152 -13.71 -3.51 9.69
C GLY A 152 -13.95 -3.52 11.21
N ALA A 153 -13.32 -4.44 11.92
CA ALA A 153 -13.40 -4.54 13.38
C ALA A 153 -12.86 -3.26 14.07
N THR A 154 -11.73 -2.76 13.63
CA THR A 154 -11.12 -1.53 14.14
C THR A 154 -12.01 -0.31 13.88
N SER A 155 -12.61 -0.20 12.72
CA SER A 155 -13.55 0.88 12.38
C SER A 155 -14.79 0.84 13.27
N ILE A 156 -15.40 -0.34 13.46
CA ILE A 156 -16.55 -0.54 14.35
C ILE A 156 -16.17 -0.18 15.80
N PHE A 157 -15.02 -0.66 16.26
CA PHE A 157 -14.52 -0.37 17.61
C PHE A 157 -14.33 1.13 17.83
N ASN A 158 -13.73 1.83 16.88
CA ASN A 158 -13.51 3.28 16.94
C ASN A 158 -14.84 4.06 16.95
N LEU A 159 -15.85 3.61 16.19
CA LEU A 159 -17.19 4.19 16.21
C LEU A 159 -17.93 3.99 17.52
N LEU A 160 -17.77 2.83 18.17
CA LEU A 160 -18.41 2.51 19.43
C LEU A 160 -17.73 3.16 20.65
N ARG A 161 -16.43 3.43 20.56
CA ARG A 161 -15.72 4.13 21.64
C ARG A 161 -16.00 5.62 21.61
N ARG A 162 -16.58 6.12 22.70
CA ARG A 162 -16.71 7.57 22.96
C ARG A 162 -15.39 8.21 23.43
N ALA A 163 -14.29 7.48 23.46
CA ALA A 163 -13.00 7.92 23.99
C ALA A 163 -12.08 8.41 22.85
N LYS A 164 -11.18 9.34 23.22
CA LYS A 164 -10.21 10.01 22.34
C LYS A 164 -9.03 9.13 21.87
N ILE A 165 -9.19 7.80 21.86
CA ILE A 165 -8.18 6.85 21.44
C ILE A 165 -8.63 6.29 20.10
N LEU A 166 -7.84 6.46 19.06
CA LEU A 166 -8.05 5.95 17.73
C LEU A 166 -7.08 4.79 17.51
N MET A 167 -7.59 3.58 17.39
CA MET A 167 -6.79 2.46 16.95
C MET A 167 -6.64 2.56 15.42
N VAL A 168 -5.41 2.62 14.92
CA VAL A 168 -5.12 2.77 13.49
C VAL A 168 -4.77 1.42 12.88
N THR A 169 -3.90 0.67 13.54
CA THR A 169 -3.55 -0.70 13.17
C THR A 169 -3.25 -1.51 14.43
N GLU A 170 -3.10 -2.82 14.28
CA GLU A 170 -2.64 -3.69 15.38
C GLU A 170 -1.31 -3.17 15.95
N GLY A 171 -1.29 -2.83 17.24
CA GLY A 171 -0.10 -2.31 17.93
C GLY A 171 0.14 -0.80 17.82
N LEU A 172 -0.71 -0.05 17.12
CA LEU A 172 -0.63 1.41 17.04
C LEU A 172 -1.89 2.09 17.56
N ASP A 173 -1.82 2.60 18.78
CA ASP A 173 -2.86 3.41 19.39
C ASP A 173 -2.47 4.89 19.36
N ILE A 174 -3.35 5.75 18.86
CA ILE A 174 -3.17 7.20 18.91
C ILE A 174 -3.95 7.75 20.11
N PHE A 175 -3.22 8.39 21.04
CA PHE A 175 -3.78 9.07 22.19
C PHE A 175 -3.85 10.57 21.93
N SER A 176 -5.04 11.15 22.06
CA SER A 176 -5.18 12.62 22.15
C SER A 176 -5.40 13.01 23.60
N GLN A 177 -4.37 13.54 24.26
CA GLN A 177 -4.49 14.11 25.59
C GLN A 177 -4.53 15.64 25.49
N LYS A 178 -5.65 16.26 25.91
CA LYS A 178 -5.64 17.71 26.16
C LYS A 178 -4.85 17.95 27.44
N THR A 179 -3.69 18.56 27.32
CA THR A 179 -3.04 19.25 28.44
C THR A 179 -3.85 20.52 28.72
N PHE A 180 -4.35 20.63 29.94
CA PHE A 180 -4.94 21.86 30.47
C PHE A 180 -3.84 22.84 30.81
#